data_25703f14e7520cc17eaa8fd0d9ce20fa
#
_entry.id   25703f14e7520cc17eaa8fd0d9ce20fa
#
_cell.length_a   1.000
_cell.length_b   1.000
_cell.length_c   1.000
_cell.angle_alpha   90.00
_cell.angle_beta   90.00
_cell.angle_gamma   90.00
#
_symmetry.space_group_name_H-M   'P 1'
#
loop_
_entity.id
_entity.type
_entity.pdbx_description
1 polymer ?
#
loop_
_entity_poly.entity_id
_entity_poly.type
_entity_poly.pdbx_seq_one_letter_code
_entity_poly.pdbx_strand_id
1 'polypeptide(L)'
;VNLGMGLDKLGRMKPSYLAEMLRSELMKRWMHYDENRTMETFFERIALEANTPVYGLDDVGETMYMLFDREPFHWQCEELKKVVQYPEKEVRLERQLLDMYRYGRLSDMAYLVKSPDNLTSLSYSDYQVFAKRNRQWVKRLTPYLKEGKAFITLNAIFIGGEDGLIAQLKAAGFRVKAVNR
;
A
#
# COMPACT_ATOMS: atom_id res chain seq x y z
N VAL A 1 -20.42 10.36 -1.79
CA VAL A 1 -19.20 10.69 -2.55
C VAL A 1 -19.61 10.86 -4.00
N ASN A 2 -19.16 11.94 -4.65
CA ASN A 2 -19.40 12.19 -6.07
C ASN A 2 -18.06 12.04 -6.82
N LEU A 3 -17.98 11.06 -7.71
CA LEU A 3 -16.79 10.81 -8.52
C LEU A 3 -16.69 11.70 -9.77
N GLY A 4 -17.64 12.62 -9.96
CA GLY A 4 -17.65 13.53 -11.12
C GLY A 4 -17.92 12.86 -12.48
N MET A 5 -18.36 11.60 -12.48
CA MET A 5 -18.60 10.79 -13.67
C MET A 5 -20.01 10.22 -13.70
N GLY A 6 -20.57 10.10 -14.90
CA GLY A 6 -21.88 9.45 -15.11
C GLY A 6 -21.81 7.93 -14.95
N LEU A 7 -22.96 7.32 -14.62
CA LEU A 7 -23.09 5.88 -14.42
C LEU A 7 -22.69 5.05 -15.66
N ASP A 8 -22.85 5.60 -16.86
CA ASP A 8 -22.45 5.00 -18.11
C ASP A 8 -20.92 4.77 -18.20
N LYS A 9 -20.13 5.69 -17.66
CA LYS A 9 -18.67 5.55 -17.57
C LYS A 9 -18.27 4.64 -16.43
N LEU A 10 -18.85 4.82 -15.25
CA LEU A 10 -18.57 4.01 -14.07
C LEU A 10 -18.87 2.52 -14.31
N GLY A 11 -19.97 2.19 -15.00
CA GLY A 11 -20.37 0.83 -15.31
C GLY A 11 -19.44 0.08 -16.27
N ARG A 12 -18.45 0.76 -16.86
CA ARG A 12 -17.41 0.15 -17.72
C ARG A 12 -16.10 -0.13 -16.97
N MET A 13 -16.00 0.30 -15.71
CA MET A 13 -14.80 0.14 -14.89
C MET A 13 -14.90 -1.12 -14.05
N LYS A 14 -13.75 -1.71 -13.70
CA LYS A 14 -13.70 -2.83 -12.76
C LYS A 14 -14.18 -2.39 -11.38
N PRO A 15 -14.93 -3.22 -10.65
CA PRO A 15 -15.43 -2.86 -9.32
C PRO A 15 -14.29 -2.56 -8.33
N SER A 16 -13.19 -3.30 -8.37
CA SER A 16 -12.00 -3.02 -7.54
C SER A 16 -11.40 -1.64 -7.82
N TYR A 17 -11.34 -1.22 -9.09
CA TYR A 17 -10.87 0.12 -9.45
C TYR A 17 -11.80 1.21 -8.92
N LEU A 18 -13.11 1.00 -9.02
CA LEU A 18 -14.10 1.92 -8.45
C LEU A 18 -14.01 1.99 -6.93
N ALA A 19 -13.75 0.88 -6.26
CA ALA A 19 -13.55 0.84 -4.82
C ALA A 19 -12.34 1.70 -4.41
N GLU A 20 -11.21 1.59 -5.13
CA GLU A 20 -10.02 2.42 -4.86
C GLU A 20 -10.26 3.90 -5.15
N MET A 21 -10.98 4.24 -6.22
CA MET A 21 -11.38 5.63 -6.49
C MET A 21 -12.23 6.21 -5.35
N LEU A 22 -13.18 5.42 -4.84
CA LEU A 22 -14.03 5.84 -3.73
C LEU A 22 -13.22 6.02 -2.44
N ARG A 23 -12.29 5.11 -2.12
CA ARG A 23 -11.37 5.24 -0.99
C ARG A 23 -10.55 6.52 -1.09
N SER A 24 -9.94 6.77 -2.24
CA SER A 24 -9.17 8.00 -2.49
C SER A 24 -10.01 9.25 -2.22
N GLU A 25 -11.22 9.32 -2.74
CA GLU A 25 -12.12 10.45 -2.51
C GLU A 25 -12.55 10.58 -1.04
N LEU A 26 -12.77 9.47 -0.34
CA LEU A 26 -13.04 9.48 1.10
C LEU A 26 -11.86 10.06 1.89
N MET A 27 -10.63 9.65 1.55
CA MET A 27 -9.43 10.16 2.21
C MET A 27 -9.22 11.65 1.94
N LYS A 28 -9.39 12.12 0.70
CA LYS A 28 -9.34 13.55 0.36
C LYS A 28 -10.35 14.34 1.18
N ARG A 29 -11.59 13.90 1.23
CA ARG A 29 -12.69 14.62 1.87
C ARG A 29 -12.61 14.63 3.40
N TRP A 30 -12.28 13.50 4.02
CA TRP A 30 -12.43 13.30 5.46
C TRP A 30 -11.12 13.35 6.23
N MET A 31 -9.99 13.20 5.54
CA MET A 31 -8.66 13.24 6.12
C MET A 31 -7.78 14.35 5.52
N HIS A 32 -8.31 15.14 4.60
CA HIS A 32 -7.57 16.19 3.89
C HIS A 32 -6.30 15.66 3.19
N TYR A 33 -6.37 14.42 2.71
CA TYR A 33 -5.27 13.80 1.99
C TYR A 33 -5.04 14.50 0.65
N ASP A 34 -3.78 14.82 0.37
CA ASP A 34 -3.34 15.39 -0.91
C ASP A 34 -2.41 14.38 -1.61
N GLU A 35 -2.89 13.78 -2.68
CA GLU A 35 -2.15 12.79 -3.46
C GLU A 35 -0.88 13.34 -4.11
N ASN A 36 -0.76 14.66 -4.27
CA ASN A 36 0.43 15.32 -4.83
C ASN A 36 1.50 15.61 -3.75
N ARG A 37 1.20 15.36 -2.49
CA ARG A 37 2.08 15.63 -1.35
C ARG A 37 2.43 14.35 -0.58
N THR A 38 2.63 13.25 -1.30
CA THR A 38 3.08 12.00 -0.70
C THR A 38 4.60 12.00 -0.46
N MET A 39 5.06 11.15 0.44
CA MET A 39 6.51 10.99 0.66
C MET A 39 7.21 10.46 -0.59
N GLU A 40 6.55 9.56 -1.32
CA GLU A 40 7.06 9.00 -2.57
C GLU A 40 7.31 10.11 -3.61
N THR A 41 6.31 10.93 -3.88
CA THR A 41 6.46 12.06 -4.85
C THR A 41 7.50 13.08 -4.40
N PHE A 42 7.63 13.31 -3.09
CA PHE A 42 8.64 14.20 -2.55
C PHE A 42 10.07 13.68 -2.80
N PHE A 43 10.34 12.42 -2.47
CA PHE A 43 11.68 11.84 -2.65
C PHE A 43 12.01 11.59 -4.12
N GLU A 44 11.02 11.20 -4.94
CA GLU A 44 11.19 11.07 -6.38
C GLU A 44 11.63 12.39 -7.01
N ARG A 45 10.99 13.50 -6.64
CA ARG A 45 11.38 14.83 -7.11
C ARG A 45 12.82 15.18 -6.71
N ILE A 46 13.22 14.94 -5.45
CA ILE A 46 14.59 15.17 -4.99
C ILE A 46 15.59 14.34 -5.80
N ALA A 47 15.27 13.07 -6.06
CA ALA A 47 16.15 12.20 -6.83
C ALA A 47 16.30 12.68 -8.28
N LEU A 48 15.21 13.12 -8.91
CA LEU A 48 15.22 13.67 -10.27
C LEU A 48 16.05 14.97 -10.34
N GLU A 49 15.86 15.89 -9.38
CA GLU A 49 16.65 17.14 -9.29
C GLU A 49 18.15 16.86 -9.11
N ALA A 50 18.50 15.78 -8.41
CA ALA A 50 19.88 15.34 -8.17
C ALA A 50 20.44 14.42 -9.27
N ASN A 51 19.70 14.16 -10.35
CA ASN A 51 20.03 13.17 -11.39
C ASN A 51 20.36 11.78 -10.79
N THR A 52 19.69 11.40 -9.72
CA THR A 52 19.84 10.09 -9.09
C THR A 52 18.85 9.10 -9.71
N PRO A 53 19.29 7.91 -10.16
CA PRO A 53 18.37 6.93 -10.74
C PRO A 53 17.30 6.48 -9.73
N VAL A 54 16.04 6.39 -10.20
CA VAL A 54 14.90 5.90 -9.42
C VAL A 54 14.43 4.57 -10.02
N TYR A 55 14.22 3.57 -9.17
CA TYR A 55 13.80 2.23 -9.57
C TYR A 55 12.56 1.80 -8.79
N GLY A 56 11.57 1.27 -9.50
CA GLY A 56 10.40 0.62 -8.88
C GLY A 56 10.77 -0.72 -8.24
N LEU A 57 10.23 -1.01 -7.06
CA LEU A 57 10.36 -2.31 -6.42
C LEU A 57 9.43 -3.36 -7.02
N ASP A 58 8.34 -2.93 -7.62
CA ASP A 58 7.36 -3.81 -8.26
C ASP A 58 7.41 -3.66 -9.79
N ASP A 59 6.99 -4.71 -10.45
CA ASP A 59 6.61 -4.66 -11.86
C ASP A 59 5.21 -4.04 -11.99
N VAL A 60 5.04 -3.15 -12.97
CA VAL A 60 3.76 -2.45 -13.18
C VAL A 60 2.64 -3.43 -13.53
N GLY A 61 2.92 -4.42 -14.39
CA GLY A 61 1.94 -5.43 -14.78
C GLY A 61 1.52 -6.31 -13.62
N GLU A 62 2.49 -6.77 -12.79
CA GLU A 62 2.19 -7.52 -11.56
C GLU A 62 1.34 -6.69 -10.60
N THR A 63 1.64 -5.40 -10.44
CA THR A 63 0.88 -4.50 -9.57
C THR A 63 -0.54 -4.31 -10.06
N MET A 64 -0.73 -4.03 -11.35
CA MET A 64 -2.06 -3.89 -11.95
C MET A 64 -2.89 -5.17 -11.81
N TYR A 65 -2.28 -6.32 -12.07
CA TYR A 65 -2.93 -7.61 -11.86
C TYR A 65 -3.37 -7.81 -10.40
N MET A 66 -2.49 -7.54 -9.44
CA MET A 66 -2.81 -7.69 -8.02
C MET A 66 -3.95 -6.77 -7.57
N LEU A 67 -3.96 -5.53 -8.05
CA LEU A 67 -4.94 -4.54 -7.61
C LEU A 67 -6.32 -4.74 -8.27
N PHE A 68 -6.36 -5.21 -9.53
CA PHE A 68 -7.58 -5.11 -10.32
C PHE A 68 -8.02 -6.40 -11.01
N ASP A 69 -7.18 -7.43 -11.05
CA ASP A 69 -7.47 -8.65 -11.82
C ASP A 69 -7.39 -9.93 -11.01
N ARG A 70 -6.72 -9.91 -9.86
CA ARG A 70 -6.48 -11.09 -9.08
C ARG A 70 -7.76 -11.69 -8.49
N GLU A 71 -8.61 -10.84 -7.94
CA GLU A 71 -9.84 -11.28 -7.31
C GLU A 71 -10.95 -11.54 -8.34
N PRO A 72 -11.72 -12.62 -8.19
CA PRO A 72 -12.88 -12.88 -9.02
C PRO A 72 -13.88 -11.73 -9.02
N PHE A 73 -14.55 -11.50 -10.14
CA PHE A 73 -15.45 -10.36 -10.32
C PHE A 73 -16.51 -10.20 -9.22
N HIS A 74 -17.08 -11.31 -8.73
CA HIS A 74 -18.08 -11.25 -7.67
C HIS A 74 -17.49 -10.73 -6.34
N TRP A 75 -16.24 -11.07 -6.01
CA TRP A 75 -15.55 -10.52 -4.85
C TRP A 75 -15.26 -9.04 -4.99
N GLN A 76 -14.84 -8.60 -6.17
CA GLN A 76 -14.67 -7.18 -6.46
C GLN A 76 -15.99 -6.40 -6.28
N CYS A 77 -17.13 -6.97 -6.70
CA CYS A 77 -18.45 -6.37 -6.49
C CYS A 77 -18.82 -6.28 -4.99
N GLU A 78 -18.55 -7.33 -4.22
CA GLU A 78 -18.80 -7.31 -2.77
C GLU A 78 -17.90 -6.30 -2.03
N GLU A 79 -16.66 -6.15 -2.45
CA GLU A 79 -15.76 -5.13 -1.94
C GLU A 79 -16.29 -3.72 -2.23
N LEU A 80 -16.60 -3.42 -3.48
CA LEU A 80 -17.18 -2.13 -3.85
C LEU A 80 -18.46 -1.82 -3.07
N LYS A 81 -19.33 -2.80 -2.93
CA LYS A 81 -20.58 -2.67 -2.16
C LYS A 81 -20.32 -2.31 -0.70
N LYS A 82 -19.29 -2.93 -0.06
CA LYS A 82 -18.89 -2.61 1.33
C LYS A 82 -18.39 -1.18 1.45
N VAL A 83 -17.53 -0.73 0.54
CA VAL A 83 -17.02 0.66 0.54
C VAL A 83 -18.17 1.67 0.38
N VAL A 84 -19.14 1.37 -0.48
CA VAL A 84 -20.31 2.24 -0.68
C VAL A 84 -21.22 2.26 0.54
N GLN A 85 -21.46 1.11 1.15
CA GLN A 85 -22.40 0.96 2.27
C GLN A 85 -21.84 1.45 3.61
N TYR A 86 -20.51 1.33 3.81
CA TYR A 86 -19.85 1.60 5.10
C TYR A 86 -18.61 2.49 4.96
N PRO A 87 -18.71 3.66 4.30
CA PRO A 87 -17.57 4.52 4.04
C PRO A 87 -16.85 4.99 5.32
N GLU A 88 -17.58 5.11 6.44
CA GLU A 88 -17.03 5.49 7.73
C GLU A 88 -16.07 4.41 8.30
N LYS A 89 -16.22 3.16 7.91
CA LYS A 89 -15.31 2.08 8.32
C LYS A 89 -13.97 2.21 7.63
N GLU A 90 -13.95 2.56 6.33
CA GLU A 90 -12.73 2.84 5.58
C GLU A 90 -11.94 3.97 6.23
N VAL A 91 -12.61 5.10 6.51
CA VAL A 91 -11.98 6.26 7.16
C VAL A 91 -11.47 5.93 8.57
N ARG A 92 -12.21 5.12 9.32
CA ARG A 92 -11.79 4.68 10.67
C ARG A 92 -10.52 3.83 10.60
N LEU A 93 -10.45 2.91 9.65
CA LEU A 93 -9.27 2.06 9.45
C LEU A 93 -8.04 2.91 9.13
N GLU A 94 -8.15 3.84 8.20
CA GLU A 94 -7.04 4.72 7.83
C GLU A 94 -6.57 5.58 9.00
N ARG A 95 -7.49 6.09 9.82
CA ARG A 95 -7.14 6.80 11.07
C ARG A 95 -6.38 5.91 12.04
N GLN A 96 -6.81 4.67 12.22
CA GLN A 96 -6.11 3.70 13.07
C GLN A 96 -4.70 3.41 12.55
N LEU A 97 -4.54 3.21 11.24
CA LEU A 97 -3.23 3.02 10.60
C LEU A 97 -2.33 4.25 10.79
N LEU A 98 -2.87 5.44 10.61
CA LEU A 98 -2.13 6.69 10.81
C LEU A 98 -1.68 6.87 12.26
N ASP A 99 -2.53 6.55 13.23
CA ASP A 99 -2.17 6.60 14.65
C ASP A 99 -1.09 5.57 14.99
N MET A 100 -1.21 4.33 14.49
CA MET A 100 -0.17 3.31 14.65
C MET A 100 1.15 3.76 14.03
N TYR A 101 1.12 4.38 12.84
CA TYR A 101 2.29 4.94 12.18
C TYR A 101 2.98 6.02 13.03
N ARG A 102 2.20 6.97 13.57
CA ARG A 102 2.71 8.06 14.43
C ARG A 102 3.44 7.55 15.67
N TYR A 103 2.98 6.43 16.23
CA TYR A 103 3.58 5.79 17.40
C TYR A 103 4.59 4.69 17.07
N GLY A 104 4.98 4.51 15.80
CA GLY A 104 5.94 3.51 15.36
C GLY A 104 5.48 2.05 15.52
N ARG A 105 4.16 1.82 15.61
CA ARG A 105 3.55 0.49 15.83
C ARG A 105 3.41 -0.30 14.52
N LEU A 106 4.54 -0.51 13.82
CA LEU A 106 4.56 -1.10 12.48
C LEU A 106 4.03 -2.54 12.43
N SER A 107 4.29 -3.34 13.47
CA SER A 107 3.77 -4.71 13.54
C SER A 107 2.25 -4.74 13.70
N ASP A 108 1.69 -3.79 14.47
CA ASP A 108 0.25 -3.69 14.65
C ASP A 108 -0.44 -3.24 13.36
N MET A 109 0.18 -2.34 12.59
CA MET A 109 -0.30 -1.96 11.26
C MET A 109 -0.38 -3.17 10.34
N ALA A 110 0.69 -3.96 10.28
CA ALA A 110 0.74 -5.17 9.46
C ALA A 110 -0.32 -6.20 9.90
N TYR A 111 -0.55 -6.34 11.20
CA TYR A 111 -1.60 -7.20 11.73
C TYR A 111 -3.00 -6.68 11.38
N LEU A 112 -3.25 -5.40 11.58
CA LEU A 112 -4.54 -4.77 11.30
C LEU A 112 -4.95 -4.94 9.82
N VAL A 113 -4.03 -4.67 8.90
CA VAL A 113 -4.29 -4.80 7.45
C VAL A 113 -4.59 -6.25 7.04
N LYS A 114 -3.96 -7.23 7.72
CA LYS A 114 -4.16 -8.66 7.44
C LYS A 114 -5.40 -9.26 8.12
N SER A 115 -6.05 -8.52 9.01
CA SER A 115 -7.22 -9.02 9.74
C SER A 115 -8.39 -9.28 8.78
N PRO A 116 -9.03 -10.47 8.83
CA PRO A 116 -10.20 -10.78 8.00
C PRO A 116 -11.39 -9.84 8.23
N ASP A 117 -11.44 -9.21 9.39
CA ASP A 117 -12.50 -8.26 9.76
C ASP A 117 -12.32 -6.89 9.12
N ASN A 118 -11.17 -6.66 8.48
CA ASN A 118 -10.91 -5.41 7.79
C ASN A 118 -11.61 -5.39 6.43
N LEU A 119 -12.18 -4.22 6.14
CA LEU A 119 -12.83 -3.94 4.86
C LEU A 119 -11.83 -3.44 3.80
N THR A 120 -10.55 -3.39 4.14
CA THR A 120 -9.49 -3.07 3.17
C THR A 120 -9.54 -4.01 1.99
N SER A 121 -8.99 -3.57 0.88
CA SER A 121 -8.97 -4.36 -0.33
C SER A 121 -8.49 -5.77 -0.04
N LEU A 122 -9.18 -6.77 -0.56
CA LEU A 122 -8.84 -8.19 -0.39
C LEU A 122 -7.40 -8.49 -0.79
N SER A 123 -6.81 -7.67 -1.66
CA SER A 123 -5.41 -7.75 -2.06
C SER A 123 -4.43 -7.50 -0.89
N TYR A 124 -4.80 -6.72 0.10
CA TYR A 124 -3.98 -6.51 1.31
C TYR A 124 -4.23 -7.57 2.39
N SER A 125 -5.44 -8.14 2.45
CA SER A 125 -5.79 -9.16 3.44
C SER A 125 -5.18 -10.54 3.14
N ASP A 126 -4.74 -10.78 1.90
CA ASP A 126 -4.09 -12.04 1.57
C ASP A 126 -2.62 -12.05 2.00
N TYR A 127 -2.39 -12.74 3.11
CA TYR A 127 -1.08 -12.98 3.69
C TYR A 127 -0.03 -13.50 2.67
N GLN A 128 -0.43 -14.38 1.77
CA GLN A 128 0.48 -14.97 0.77
C GLN A 128 1.01 -13.92 -0.20
N VAL A 129 0.15 -12.98 -0.61
CA VAL A 129 0.55 -11.87 -1.49
C VAL A 129 1.51 -10.94 -0.77
N PHE A 130 1.20 -10.60 0.47
CA PHE A 130 2.01 -9.71 1.30
C PHE A 130 3.43 -10.29 1.53
N ALA A 131 3.49 -11.53 2.00
CA ALA A 131 4.75 -12.22 2.24
C ALA A 131 5.55 -12.48 0.96
N LYS A 132 4.88 -12.86 -0.14
CA LYS A 132 5.50 -13.07 -1.46
C LYS A 132 6.11 -11.77 -1.99
N ARG A 133 5.38 -10.65 -1.90
CA ARG A 133 5.84 -9.33 -2.35
C ARG A 133 7.09 -8.90 -1.60
N ASN A 134 7.09 -8.98 -0.27
CA ASN A 134 8.26 -8.64 0.55
C ASN A 134 9.48 -9.52 0.21
N ARG A 135 9.30 -10.83 -0.02
CA ARG A 135 10.40 -11.70 -0.46
C ARG A 135 10.96 -11.32 -1.82
N GLN A 136 10.11 -10.90 -2.76
CA GLN A 136 10.55 -10.41 -4.06
C GLN A 136 11.32 -9.10 -3.92
N TRP A 137 10.84 -8.17 -3.09
CA TRP A 137 11.54 -6.92 -2.82
C TRP A 137 12.93 -7.15 -2.22
N VAL A 138 13.09 -8.05 -1.27
CA VAL A 138 14.42 -8.41 -0.71
C VAL A 138 15.36 -8.87 -1.81
N LYS A 139 14.90 -9.71 -2.75
CA LYS A 139 15.72 -10.15 -3.88
C LYS A 139 16.15 -8.97 -4.77
N ARG A 140 15.22 -8.09 -5.11
CA ARG A 140 15.49 -6.90 -5.94
C ARG A 140 16.38 -5.88 -5.24
N LEU A 141 16.24 -5.71 -3.93
CA LEU A 141 17.04 -4.79 -3.12
C LEU A 141 18.45 -5.27 -2.82
N THR A 142 18.66 -6.59 -2.77
CA THR A 142 19.94 -7.20 -2.36
C THR A 142 21.16 -6.62 -3.07
N PRO A 143 21.21 -6.46 -4.42
CA PRO A 143 22.37 -5.87 -5.07
C PRO A 143 22.65 -4.44 -4.59
N TYR A 144 21.62 -3.58 -4.55
CA TYR A 144 21.76 -2.18 -4.13
C TYR A 144 22.20 -2.04 -2.67
N LEU A 145 21.66 -2.88 -1.78
CA LEU A 145 22.02 -2.88 -0.36
C LEU A 145 23.47 -3.34 -0.14
N LYS A 146 24.00 -4.25 -0.97
CA LYS A 146 25.40 -4.65 -0.93
C LYS A 146 26.35 -3.55 -1.39
N GLU A 147 25.92 -2.71 -2.32
CA GLU A 147 26.68 -1.53 -2.75
C GLU A 147 26.66 -0.41 -1.70
N GLY A 148 25.71 -0.43 -0.76
CA GLY A 148 25.62 0.52 0.35
C GLY A 148 25.18 1.95 -0.01
N LYS A 149 24.53 2.15 -1.17
CA LYS A 149 24.16 3.47 -1.69
C LYS A 149 22.69 3.53 -2.13
N ALA A 150 21.78 2.98 -1.34
CA ALA A 150 20.37 2.99 -1.67
C ALA A 150 19.54 3.71 -0.60
N PHE A 151 18.61 4.55 -1.03
CA PHE A 151 17.52 5.08 -0.23
C PHE A 151 16.21 4.45 -0.70
N ILE A 152 15.41 3.93 0.22
CA ILE A 152 14.24 3.12 -0.10
C ILE A 152 13.02 3.72 0.62
N THR A 153 11.98 4.02 -0.14
CA THR A 153 10.68 4.43 0.37
C THR A 153 9.64 3.36 0.08
N LEU A 154 8.79 3.07 1.02
CA LEU A 154 7.66 2.16 0.84
C LEU A 154 6.58 2.42 1.89
N ASN A 155 5.38 1.95 1.62
CA ASN A 155 4.29 2.07 2.57
C ASN A 155 4.61 1.29 3.86
N ALA A 156 4.38 1.94 5.01
CA ALA A 156 4.72 1.44 6.34
C ALA A 156 4.09 0.08 6.68
N ILE A 157 2.94 -0.25 6.10
CA ILE A 157 2.26 -1.54 6.30
C ILE A 157 3.10 -2.75 5.88
N PHE A 158 4.06 -2.58 4.96
CA PHE A 158 4.94 -3.65 4.49
C PHE A 158 6.20 -3.80 5.33
N ILE A 159 6.48 -2.88 6.27
CA ILE A 159 7.77 -2.84 7.00
C ILE A 159 7.77 -3.78 8.20
N GLY A 160 6.70 -3.77 8.99
CA GLY A 160 6.59 -4.49 10.25
C GLY A 160 6.00 -5.90 10.16
N GLY A 161 6.00 -6.60 11.31
CA GLY A 161 5.48 -7.96 11.42
C GLY A 161 6.46 -9.05 10.98
N GLU A 162 6.05 -10.31 11.15
CA GLU A 162 6.90 -11.50 10.88
C GLU A 162 7.28 -11.64 9.41
N ASP A 163 6.39 -11.23 8.50
CA ASP A 163 6.65 -11.21 7.05
C ASP A 163 6.96 -9.84 6.50
N GLY A 164 7.11 -8.85 7.38
CA GLY A 164 7.48 -7.50 7.01
C GLY A 164 8.90 -7.44 6.41
N LEU A 165 9.17 -6.38 5.67
CA LEU A 165 10.45 -6.21 4.98
C LEU A 165 11.64 -6.27 5.94
N ILE A 166 11.52 -5.74 7.17
CA ILE A 166 12.58 -5.81 8.18
C ILE A 166 12.92 -7.25 8.54
N ALA A 167 11.90 -8.08 8.79
CA ALA A 167 12.11 -9.49 9.13
C ALA A 167 12.75 -10.27 7.96
N GLN A 168 12.26 -10.02 6.75
CA GLN A 168 12.78 -10.64 5.54
C GLN A 168 14.23 -10.23 5.22
N LEU A 169 14.61 -8.97 5.44
CA LEU A 169 15.99 -8.49 5.30
C LEU A 169 16.91 -9.14 6.33
N LYS A 170 16.47 -9.25 7.59
CA LYS A 170 17.22 -9.94 8.64
C LYS A 170 17.43 -11.43 8.31
N ALA A 171 16.39 -12.11 7.82
CA ALA A 171 16.47 -13.50 7.37
C ALA A 171 17.43 -13.68 6.19
N ALA A 172 17.58 -12.66 5.34
CA ALA A 172 18.56 -12.62 4.24
C ALA A 172 19.97 -12.23 4.69
N GLY A 173 20.23 -12.06 6.00
CA GLY A 173 21.55 -11.77 6.57
C GLY A 173 21.90 -10.29 6.70
N PHE A 174 20.97 -9.37 6.41
CA PHE A 174 21.20 -7.94 6.59
C PHE A 174 21.02 -7.51 8.05
N ARG A 175 21.89 -6.62 8.53
CA ARG A 175 21.74 -5.99 9.83
C ARG A 175 20.86 -4.72 9.71
N VAL A 176 19.67 -4.78 10.25
CA VAL A 176 18.71 -3.65 10.23
C VAL A 176 18.62 -3.04 11.62
N LYS A 177 18.82 -1.74 11.72
CA LYS A 177 18.73 -0.96 12.97
C LYS A 177 17.74 0.18 12.79
N ALA A 178 16.92 0.43 13.81
CA ALA A 178 16.14 1.66 13.89
C ALA A 178 17.08 2.85 14.12
N VAL A 179 16.78 3.97 13.46
CA VAL A 179 17.43 5.26 13.74
C VAL A 179 16.47 6.05 14.61
N ASN A 180 16.76 6.11 15.90
CA ASN A 180 16.02 6.95 16.84
C ASN A 180 16.50 8.40 16.67
N ARG A 181 15.57 9.30 16.53
CA ARG A 181 15.79 10.75 16.61
C ARG A 181 15.55 11.24 18.01
#